data_e9fbd063a5d6d209ab8d1a6118a95664
#
_entry.id   e9fbd063a5d6d209ab8d1a6118a95664
#
_cell.length_a   1.000
_cell.length_b   1.000
_cell.length_c   1.000
_cell.angle_alpha   90.00
_cell.angle_beta   90.00
_cell.angle_gamma   90.00
#
_symmetry.space_group_name_H-M   'P 1'
#
loop_
_entity.id
_entity.type
_entity.pdbx_description
1 polymer ?
#
loop_
_entity_poly.entity_id
_entity_poly.type
_entity_poly.pdbx_seq_one_letter_code
_entity_poly.pdbx_strand_id
1 'polypeptide(L)'
;EPTGLIGRFIDFAEDSDSGGGSVSISAGSTPGRDPARTSGLRVNYAFSPRLWFNRVEGLHVGGRPRIDIGESVEVFGLGGYATAASGNDRWTYGGGARVDLADRWTVAARYRYGIDAFGKSRLYGGRIGPSIYALTGEASYLDFAGSEDFRGSVTYRLPDPDVDLKAFVRETEYRPVPRATSFDVFGRRTPARANSPVDRLLARSAGFRLRWEDGFVPLPVIAQRKAELLVEHSNTAVGSDVTFTRARAELYTRVPTFLQRRLLPMALDLRIYGQMHAGDLPLARFGVVDAALLPYTPFGVLRTRDGRPYLGERSVALHWEHSFRTVPFELLGLRGIAKRGWNVIVHGGHARTWTSEERTLELIRRGAFLEGAEAWHHELGVSVSGIGGLIRVDLTTRLDRPAKSIGVGLPRLF
;
A
#
# COMPACT_ATOMS: atom_id res chain seq x y z
N GLU A 1 18.54 -10.55 -19.54
CA GLU A 1 18.64 -9.70 -18.33
C GLU A 1 17.36 -9.84 -17.50
N PRO A 2 17.42 -10.32 -16.24
CA PRO A 2 16.23 -10.65 -15.46
C PRO A 2 15.59 -9.45 -14.74
N THR A 3 16.10 -8.25 -14.89
CA THR A 3 15.69 -7.07 -14.15
C THR A 3 14.34 -6.44 -14.59
N GLY A 4 13.88 -6.75 -15.80
CA GLY A 4 12.62 -6.19 -16.32
C GLY A 4 11.33 -6.79 -15.74
N LEU A 5 11.35 -8.04 -15.24
CA LEU A 5 10.14 -8.77 -14.84
C LEU A 5 9.65 -8.40 -13.42
N ILE A 6 10.55 -8.14 -12.48
CA ILE A 6 10.18 -7.88 -11.07
C ILE A 6 9.61 -6.46 -10.91
N GLY A 7 10.17 -5.47 -11.59
CA GLY A 7 9.62 -4.11 -11.60
C GLY A 7 8.23 -4.02 -12.22
N ARG A 8 7.95 -4.83 -13.24
CA ARG A 8 6.63 -4.96 -13.88
C ARG A 8 5.56 -5.55 -12.95
N PHE A 9 5.95 -6.42 -12.01
CA PHE A 9 5.05 -7.01 -11.01
C PHE A 9 4.55 -6.01 -9.97
N ILE A 10 5.40 -5.09 -9.54
CA ILE A 10 5.06 -4.14 -8.46
C ILE A 10 4.06 -3.09 -8.95
N ASP A 11 4.17 -2.63 -10.18
CA ASP A 11 3.33 -1.54 -10.72
C ASP A 11 1.87 -1.98 -10.96
N PHE A 12 1.68 -3.24 -11.34
CA PHE A 12 0.34 -3.82 -11.49
C PHE A 12 -0.25 -4.26 -10.15
N ALA A 13 0.61 -4.57 -9.17
CA ALA A 13 0.23 -4.95 -7.82
C ALA A 13 -0.17 -3.76 -6.94
N GLU A 14 0.39 -2.57 -7.13
CA GLU A 14 -0.02 -1.35 -6.41
C GLU A 14 -1.39 -0.82 -6.86
N ASP A 15 -1.74 -1.02 -8.12
CA ASP A 15 -3.07 -0.69 -8.66
C ASP A 15 -4.09 -1.82 -8.49
N SER A 16 -3.62 -3.04 -8.26
CA SER A 16 -4.46 -4.19 -7.93
C SER A 16 -4.45 -4.38 -6.40
N ASP A 17 -5.58 -4.73 -5.86
CA ASP A 17 -5.86 -5.11 -4.46
C ASP A 17 -5.10 -6.41 -4.05
N SER A 18 -3.83 -6.52 -4.45
CA SER A 18 -2.99 -7.69 -4.28
C SER A 18 -2.34 -7.73 -2.90
N GLY A 19 -3.16 -7.74 -1.89
CA GLY A 19 -2.74 -8.04 -0.54
C GLY A 19 -3.08 -9.44 -0.11
N GLY A 20 -3.00 -10.39 -0.99
CA GLY A 20 -2.94 -11.80 -0.63
C GLY A 20 -1.53 -12.31 -0.95
N GLY A 21 -0.87 -13.00 -0.04
CA GLY A 21 0.36 -13.70 -0.35
C GLY A 21 0.13 -14.56 -1.59
N SER A 22 0.74 -14.19 -2.71
CA SER A 22 0.66 -14.96 -3.93
C SER A 22 1.53 -16.19 -3.80
N VAL A 23 0.94 -17.33 -3.56
CA VAL A 23 1.58 -18.60 -3.88
C VAL A 23 1.38 -18.79 -5.38
N SER A 24 2.39 -18.46 -6.16
CA SER A 24 2.39 -18.76 -7.60
C SER A 24 2.67 -20.25 -7.77
N ILE A 25 1.63 -21.01 -8.10
CA ILE A 25 1.79 -22.36 -8.60
C ILE A 25 2.00 -22.22 -10.11
N SER A 26 3.25 -22.17 -10.55
CA SER A 26 3.59 -22.32 -11.95
C SER A 26 3.51 -23.81 -12.27
N ALA A 27 2.53 -24.22 -13.06
CA ALA A 27 2.55 -25.52 -13.71
C ALA A 27 3.65 -25.49 -14.77
N GLY A 28 4.84 -25.97 -14.41
CA GLY A 28 5.99 -26.00 -15.29
C GLY A 28 5.75 -26.92 -16.47
N SER A 29 6.09 -26.46 -17.65
CA SER A 29 6.37 -27.32 -18.79
C SER A 29 7.57 -28.21 -18.45
N THR A 30 7.40 -29.51 -18.70
CA THR A 30 8.40 -30.57 -18.55
C THR A 30 9.75 -30.18 -19.15
N PRO A 31 10.88 -30.33 -18.44
CA PRO A 31 12.20 -30.13 -19.01
C PRO A 31 12.58 -31.41 -19.77
N GLY A 32 12.65 -31.32 -21.05
CA GLY A 32 13.17 -32.41 -21.89
C GLY A 32 12.89 -32.24 -23.37
N ARG A 33 13.81 -31.62 -24.06
CA ARG A 33 14.30 -31.90 -25.41
C ARG A 33 14.67 -30.66 -26.20
N ASP A 34 15.89 -30.66 -26.68
CA ASP A 34 16.57 -29.92 -27.74
C ASP A 34 16.04 -28.53 -28.20
N PRO A 35 16.96 -27.57 -28.36
CA PRO A 35 16.64 -26.25 -28.86
C PRO A 35 16.59 -26.25 -30.38
N ALA A 36 15.63 -26.93 -30.97
CA ALA A 36 15.26 -26.66 -32.36
C ALA A 36 14.25 -25.51 -32.35
N ARG A 37 14.62 -24.39 -32.96
CA ARG A 37 13.83 -23.18 -33.23
C ARG A 37 12.41 -23.53 -33.66
N THR A 38 11.48 -23.52 -32.71
CA THR A 38 10.08 -23.39 -33.01
C THR A 38 9.68 -22.00 -32.52
N SER A 39 9.37 -21.11 -33.45
CA SER A 39 8.69 -19.82 -33.24
C SER A 39 7.25 -20.07 -32.78
N GLY A 40 7.08 -20.79 -31.68
CA GLY A 40 5.79 -21.06 -31.07
C GLY A 40 5.44 -19.95 -30.07
N LEU A 41 4.24 -19.43 -30.19
CA LEU A 41 3.65 -18.52 -29.21
C LEU A 41 3.71 -19.19 -27.82
N ARG A 42 4.50 -18.63 -26.89
CA ARG A 42 4.54 -19.13 -25.51
C ARG A 42 3.32 -18.63 -24.76
N VAL A 43 2.58 -19.53 -24.14
CA VAL A 43 1.44 -19.21 -23.29
C VAL A 43 1.72 -19.74 -21.89
N ASN A 44 1.73 -18.83 -20.90
CA ASN A 44 1.91 -19.20 -19.49
C ASN A 44 0.61 -18.96 -18.74
N TYR A 45 0.31 -19.83 -17.80
CA TYR A 45 -0.87 -19.73 -16.95
C TYR A 45 -0.42 -19.55 -15.50
N ALA A 46 -1.07 -18.65 -14.78
CA ALA A 46 -0.89 -18.46 -13.35
C ALA A 46 -2.25 -18.33 -12.67
N PHE A 47 -2.32 -18.74 -11.41
CA PHE A 47 -3.50 -18.59 -10.58
C PHE A 47 -3.09 -18.07 -9.22
N SER A 48 -3.74 -17.00 -8.76
CA SER A 48 -3.52 -16.43 -7.43
C SER A 48 -4.78 -16.58 -6.59
N PRO A 49 -4.78 -17.46 -5.57
CA PRO A 49 -5.92 -17.58 -4.67
C PRO A 49 -6.09 -16.31 -3.85
N ARG A 50 -7.32 -15.97 -3.51
CA ARG A 50 -7.68 -14.81 -2.73
C ARG A 50 -8.53 -15.24 -1.55
N LEU A 51 -8.01 -14.99 -0.34
CA LEU A 51 -8.68 -15.33 0.90
C LEU A 51 -8.48 -14.20 1.90
N TRP A 52 -9.58 -13.69 2.46
CA TRP A 52 -9.55 -12.71 3.56
C TRP A 52 -10.84 -12.77 4.35
N PHE A 53 -10.81 -12.14 5.53
CA PHE A 53 -11.97 -11.97 6.38
C PHE A 53 -12.12 -10.52 6.79
N ASN A 54 -13.36 -10.01 6.78
CA ASN A 54 -13.70 -8.71 7.35
C ASN A 54 -15.17 -8.64 7.77
N ARG A 55 -15.53 -7.57 8.50
CA ARG A 55 -16.87 -7.41 9.07
C ARG A 55 -17.98 -7.15 8.04
N VAL A 56 -17.66 -6.85 6.80
CA VAL A 56 -18.62 -6.54 5.73
C VAL A 56 -18.81 -7.73 4.80
N GLU A 57 -17.75 -8.41 4.42
CA GLU A 57 -17.79 -9.56 3.52
C GLU A 57 -17.94 -10.89 4.27
N GLY A 58 -17.58 -10.95 5.57
CA GLY A 58 -17.31 -12.20 6.24
C GLY A 58 -16.05 -12.85 5.66
N LEU A 59 -16.09 -14.16 5.41
CA LEU A 59 -15.05 -14.85 4.69
C LEU A 59 -15.22 -14.61 3.19
N HIS A 60 -14.20 -14.09 2.55
CA HIS A 60 -14.12 -13.97 1.09
C HIS A 60 -13.20 -15.05 0.54
N VAL A 61 -13.70 -15.81 -0.42
CA VAL A 61 -12.96 -16.85 -1.14
C VAL A 61 -13.02 -16.55 -2.62
N GLY A 62 -11.88 -16.53 -3.28
CA GLY A 62 -11.83 -16.22 -4.70
C GLY A 62 -10.49 -16.56 -5.35
N GLY A 63 -10.31 -16.11 -6.59
CA GLY A 63 -9.09 -16.31 -7.34
C GLY A 63 -8.94 -15.34 -8.49
N ARG A 64 -7.70 -15.24 -8.95
CA ARG A 64 -7.30 -14.47 -10.11
C ARG A 64 -6.52 -15.37 -11.07
N PRO A 65 -7.18 -15.99 -12.06
CA PRO A 65 -6.49 -16.60 -13.19
C PRO A 65 -5.81 -15.51 -14.03
N ARG A 66 -4.63 -15.85 -14.56
CA ARG A 66 -3.85 -15.01 -15.48
C ARG A 66 -3.30 -15.85 -16.60
N ILE A 67 -3.28 -15.29 -17.79
CA ILE A 67 -2.71 -15.86 -19.01
C ILE A 67 -1.74 -14.85 -19.59
N ASP A 68 -0.48 -15.23 -19.73
CA ASP A 68 0.55 -14.45 -20.40
C ASP A 68 0.77 -15.04 -21.80
N ILE A 69 0.58 -14.24 -22.84
CA ILE A 69 0.71 -14.62 -24.25
C ILE A 69 1.95 -13.95 -24.82
N GLY A 70 2.98 -14.74 -25.08
CA GLY A 70 4.32 -14.22 -25.40
C GLY A 70 4.89 -13.40 -24.22
N GLU A 71 5.60 -12.33 -24.55
CA GLU A 71 6.19 -11.42 -23.56
C GLU A 71 5.40 -10.09 -23.45
N SER A 72 4.41 -9.91 -24.31
CA SER A 72 3.77 -8.62 -24.52
C SER A 72 2.32 -8.54 -24.09
N VAL A 73 1.62 -9.65 -23.89
CA VAL A 73 0.18 -9.61 -23.57
C VAL A 73 -0.11 -10.39 -22.31
N GLU A 74 -0.73 -9.72 -21.34
CA GLU A 74 -1.28 -10.32 -20.13
C GLU A 74 -2.81 -10.13 -20.13
N VAL A 75 -3.54 -11.21 -19.88
CA VAL A 75 -4.99 -11.18 -19.65
C VAL A 75 -5.28 -11.85 -18.32
N PHE A 76 -6.15 -11.25 -17.52
CA PHE A 76 -6.54 -11.85 -16.25
C PHE A 76 -8.04 -11.73 -16.01
N GLY A 77 -8.57 -12.70 -15.30
CA GLY A 77 -9.90 -12.67 -14.69
C GLY A 77 -9.83 -12.47 -13.18
N LEU A 78 -10.94 -12.18 -12.58
CA LEU A 78 -11.14 -12.08 -11.14
C LEU A 78 -12.51 -12.66 -10.80
N GLY A 79 -12.57 -13.55 -9.81
CA GLY A 79 -13.82 -14.09 -9.30
C GLY A 79 -13.73 -14.34 -7.80
N GLY A 80 -14.83 -14.12 -7.06
CA GLY A 80 -14.85 -14.40 -5.64
C GLY A 80 -16.25 -14.32 -5.04
N TYR A 81 -16.39 -14.88 -3.84
CA TYR A 81 -17.63 -14.94 -3.09
C TYR A 81 -17.41 -14.56 -1.63
N ALA A 82 -18.27 -13.69 -1.12
CA ALA A 82 -18.30 -13.19 0.25
C ALA A 82 -19.45 -13.86 1.03
N THR A 83 -19.14 -14.55 2.12
CA THR A 83 -20.12 -15.41 2.83
C THR A 83 -21.20 -14.64 3.59
N ALA A 84 -20.88 -13.45 4.10
CA ALA A 84 -21.78 -12.67 4.95
C ALA A 84 -22.45 -11.50 4.22
N ALA A 85 -21.89 -11.01 3.12
CA ALA A 85 -22.52 -9.94 2.33
C ALA A 85 -23.88 -10.39 1.76
N SER A 86 -24.73 -9.46 1.36
CA SER A 86 -26.07 -9.74 0.84
C SER A 86 -26.23 -9.28 -0.61
N GLY A 87 -27.18 -9.88 -1.30
CA GLY A 87 -27.50 -9.52 -2.69
C GLY A 87 -26.29 -9.67 -3.63
N ASN A 88 -26.14 -8.71 -4.51
CA ASN A 88 -25.04 -8.69 -5.48
C ASN A 88 -23.67 -8.43 -4.84
N ASP A 89 -23.62 -7.85 -3.65
CA ASP A 89 -22.38 -7.57 -2.94
C ASP A 89 -21.67 -8.84 -2.42
N ARG A 90 -22.32 -10.02 -2.54
CA ARG A 90 -21.67 -11.32 -2.33
C ARG A 90 -20.62 -11.65 -3.37
N TRP A 91 -20.74 -11.08 -4.55
CA TRP A 91 -19.87 -11.41 -5.66
C TRP A 91 -18.80 -10.36 -5.87
N THR A 92 -17.59 -10.84 -6.12
CA THR A 92 -16.52 -10.04 -6.68
C THR A 92 -16.17 -10.62 -8.03
N TYR A 93 -16.20 -9.82 -9.07
CA TYR A 93 -15.81 -10.26 -10.41
C TYR A 93 -15.16 -9.12 -11.18
N GLY A 94 -14.44 -9.49 -12.22
CA GLY A 94 -13.76 -8.54 -13.06
C GLY A 94 -12.74 -9.19 -13.96
N GLY A 95 -11.96 -8.36 -14.59
CA GLY A 95 -10.88 -8.79 -15.46
C GLY A 95 -10.18 -7.61 -16.10
N GLY A 96 -9.16 -7.89 -16.86
CA GLY A 96 -8.42 -6.89 -17.57
C GLY A 96 -7.39 -7.49 -18.51
N ALA A 97 -6.81 -6.58 -19.29
CA ALA A 97 -5.74 -6.89 -20.19
C ALA A 97 -4.66 -5.81 -20.12
N ARG A 98 -3.44 -6.23 -20.36
CA ARG A 98 -2.27 -5.39 -20.52
C ARG A 98 -1.55 -5.80 -21.78
N VAL A 99 -1.15 -4.82 -22.58
CA VAL A 99 -0.38 -5.03 -23.80
C VAL A 99 0.84 -4.13 -23.77
N ASP A 100 2.01 -4.73 -23.82
CA ASP A 100 3.27 -4.01 -23.97
C ASP A 100 3.52 -3.81 -25.48
N LEU A 101 3.42 -2.56 -25.93
CA LEU A 101 3.63 -2.13 -27.31
C LEU A 101 5.05 -1.60 -27.45
N ALA A 102 5.91 -2.35 -28.10
CA ALA A 102 7.33 -2.10 -28.15
C ALA A 102 7.93 -2.02 -26.72
N ASP A 103 9.20 -1.66 -26.59
CA ASP A 103 9.92 -1.71 -25.30
C ASP A 103 9.52 -0.61 -24.31
N ARG A 104 8.71 0.35 -24.73
CA ARG A 104 8.47 1.59 -23.97
C ARG A 104 7.02 1.90 -23.65
N TRP A 105 6.07 1.33 -24.37
CA TRP A 105 4.66 1.65 -24.21
C TRP A 105 3.90 0.46 -23.63
N THR A 106 3.07 0.73 -22.65
CA THR A 106 2.14 -0.24 -22.09
C THR A 106 0.73 0.34 -22.11
N VAL A 107 -0.21 -0.38 -22.70
CA VAL A 107 -1.64 -0.07 -22.63
C VAL A 107 -2.32 -1.09 -21.73
N ALA A 108 -3.15 -0.64 -20.81
CA ALA A 108 -3.88 -1.54 -19.92
C ALA A 108 -5.31 -1.05 -19.70
N ALA A 109 -6.23 -2.01 -19.60
CA ALA A 109 -7.60 -1.75 -19.20
C ALA A 109 -8.04 -2.81 -18.18
N ARG A 110 -8.84 -2.39 -17.19
CA ARG A 110 -9.42 -3.30 -16.20
C ARG A 110 -10.81 -2.86 -15.79
N TYR A 111 -11.60 -3.85 -15.43
CA TYR A 111 -12.90 -3.68 -14.80
C TYR A 111 -12.97 -4.54 -13.54
N ARG A 112 -13.62 -4.02 -12.49
CA ARG A 112 -13.84 -4.74 -11.25
C ARG A 112 -15.15 -4.33 -10.60
N TYR A 113 -15.91 -5.32 -10.16
CA TYR A 113 -17.07 -5.19 -9.28
C TYR A 113 -16.78 -5.89 -7.96
N GLY A 114 -17.17 -5.29 -6.82
CA GLY A 114 -17.05 -5.91 -5.51
C GLY A 114 -16.99 -4.90 -4.38
N ILE A 115 -16.56 -5.36 -3.21
CA ILE A 115 -16.36 -4.51 -2.03
C ILE A 115 -14.88 -4.10 -1.97
N ASP A 116 -14.64 -2.81 -1.75
CA ASP A 116 -13.31 -2.25 -1.60
C ASP A 116 -13.15 -1.57 -0.26
N ALA A 117 -11.96 -1.72 0.33
CA ALA A 117 -11.62 -1.04 1.56
C ALA A 117 -10.97 0.32 1.25
N PHE A 118 -11.30 1.33 2.03
CA PHE A 118 -10.62 2.62 1.99
C PHE A 118 -9.87 2.90 3.30
N GLY A 119 -8.97 3.90 3.29
CA GLY A 119 -8.08 4.11 4.41
C GLY A 119 -7.02 3.02 4.59
N LYS A 120 -6.71 2.26 3.53
CA LYS A 120 -5.70 1.21 3.56
C LYS A 120 -4.32 1.79 3.82
N SER A 121 -3.58 1.17 4.73
CA SER A 121 -2.16 1.43 4.87
C SER A 121 -1.43 1.04 3.58
N ARG A 122 -0.50 1.87 3.17
CA ARG A 122 0.36 1.61 2.00
C ARG A 122 1.52 0.67 2.32
N LEU A 123 1.83 0.49 3.58
CA LEU A 123 3.00 -0.24 4.08
C LEU A 123 2.70 -1.64 4.60
N TYR A 124 1.50 -1.83 5.16
CA TYR A 124 1.04 -3.16 5.57
C TYR A 124 0.30 -3.80 4.40
N GLY A 125 1.05 -4.23 3.39
CA GLY A 125 0.49 -4.78 2.16
C GLY A 125 -0.64 -5.76 2.43
N GLY A 126 -1.76 -5.50 1.80
CA GLY A 126 -2.79 -6.47 1.66
C GLY A 126 -3.90 -6.51 2.70
N ARG A 127 -4.66 -7.59 2.57
CA ARG A 127 -5.83 -7.89 3.41
C ARG A 127 -5.53 -8.85 4.56
N ILE A 128 -4.31 -9.42 4.65
CA ILE A 128 -3.96 -10.42 5.67
C ILE A 128 -3.95 -9.79 7.06
N GLY A 129 -3.21 -8.71 7.27
CA GLY A 129 -3.18 -8.02 8.56
C GLY A 129 -4.58 -7.62 9.04
N PRO A 130 -5.35 -6.85 8.25
CA PRO A 130 -6.75 -6.54 8.57
C PRO A 130 -7.64 -7.76 8.82
N SER A 131 -7.40 -8.89 8.13
CA SER A 131 -8.14 -10.13 8.36
C SER A 131 -7.83 -10.73 9.72
N ILE A 132 -6.57 -10.75 10.13
CA ILE A 132 -6.16 -11.24 11.46
C ILE A 132 -6.84 -10.39 12.54
N TYR A 133 -6.79 -9.06 12.43
CA TYR A 133 -7.47 -8.16 13.37
C TYR A 133 -8.98 -8.42 13.44
N ALA A 134 -9.63 -8.58 12.30
CA ALA A 134 -11.06 -8.85 12.26
C ALA A 134 -11.40 -10.22 12.89
N LEU A 135 -10.59 -11.25 12.65
CA LEU A 135 -10.76 -12.59 13.19
C LEU A 135 -10.49 -12.67 14.71
N THR A 136 -9.59 -11.85 15.22
CA THR A 136 -9.27 -11.81 16.65
C THR A 136 -10.21 -10.92 17.47
N GLY A 137 -11.22 -10.31 16.82
CA GLY A 137 -12.17 -9.41 17.49
C GLY A 137 -11.57 -8.05 17.85
N GLU A 138 -10.38 -7.74 17.33
CA GLU A 138 -9.81 -6.41 17.44
C GLU A 138 -10.57 -5.45 16.49
N ALA A 139 -10.62 -4.18 16.85
CA ALA A 139 -11.35 -3.21 16.05
C ALA A 139 -10.73 -3.04 14.65
N SER A 140 -11.34 -3.66 13.64
CA SER A 140 -10.94 -3.43 12.25
C SER A 140 -10.95 -1.93 11.93
N TYR A 141 -9.81 -1.38 11.56
CA TYR A 141 -9.64 0.04 11.25
C TYR A 141 -10.14 0.41 9.85
N LEU A 142 -10.27 -0.56 8.95
CA LEU A 142 -10.72 -0.32 7.58
C LEU A 142 -12.21 -0.05 7.54
N ASP A 143 -12.61 0.83 6.65
CA ASP A 143 -13.97 1.00 6.19
C ASP A 143 -14.11 0.53 4.75
N PHE A 144 -15.32 0.20 4.34
CA PHE A 144 -15.60 -0.49 3.10
C PHE A 144 -16.71 0.21 2.32
N ALA A 145 -16.59 0.18 0.99
CA ALA A 145 -17.63 0.58 0.07
C ALA A 145 -17.79 -0.49 -1.01
N GLY A 146 -19.00 -0.70 -1.46
CA GLY A 146 -19.22 -1.36 -2.73
C GLY A 146 -18.62 -0.50 -3.82
N SER A 147 -17.92 -1.09 -4.76
CA SER A 147 -17.29 -0.37 -5.87
C SER A 147 -17.47 -1.11 -7.18
N GLU A 148 -17.79 -0.34 -8.21
CA GLU A 148 -17.67 -0.75 -9.59
C GLU A 148 -16.65 0.16 -10.23
N ASP A 149 -15.49 -0.38 -10.64
CA ASP A 149 -14.32 0.40 -11.06
C ASP A 149 -13.86 -0.02 -12.45
N PHE A 150 -13.89 0.90 -13.38
CA PHE A 150 -13.24 0.77 -14.67
C PHE A 150 -12.03 1.69 -14.73
N ARG A 151 -10.93 1.20 -15.28
CA ARG A 151 -9.72 2.00 -15.51
C ARG A 151 -9.06 1.64 -16.82
N GLY A 152 -8.79 2.65 -17.64
CA GLY A 152 -7.92 2.59 -18.80
C GLY A 152 -6.64 3.37 -18.55
N SER A 153 -5.50 2.93 -19.07
CA SER A 153 -4.23 3.65 -18.92
C SER A 153 -3.25 3.36 -20.05
N VAL A 154 -2.41 4.35 -20.29
CA VAL A 154 -1.24 4.26 -21.17
C VAL A 154 -0.03 4.68 -20.36
N THR A 155 1.01 3.87 -20.35
CA THR A 155 2.27 4.12 -19.66
C THR A 155 3.39 4.22 -20.69
N TYR A 156 4.23 5.24 -20.56
CA TYR A 156 5.46 5.40 -21.31
C TYR A 156 6.65 5.29 -20.38
N ARG A 157 7.60 4.40 -20.68
CA ARG A 157 8.80 4.17 -19.90
C ARG A 157 10.03 4.81 -20.54
N LEU A 158 10.72 5.62 -19.76
CA LEU A 158 12.06 6.13 -20.07
C LEU A 158 13.07 5.24 -19.32
N PRO A 159 13.98 4.53 -20.01
CA PRO A 159 14.90 3.61 -19.35
C PRO A 159 16.05 4.32 -18.62
N ASP A 160 16.37 5.53 -19.01
CA ASP A 160 17.44 6.33 -18.41
C ASP A 160 17.05 7.82 -18.44
N PRO A 161 16.75 8.45 -17.29
CA PRO A 161 16.55 7.82 -15.98
C PRO A 161 15.32 6.87 -15.97
N ASP A 162 15.25 5.90 -15.07
CA ASP A 162 14.08 4.98 -14.98
C ASP A 162 12.84 5.75 -14.51
N VAL A 163 12.06 6.24 -15.48
CA VAL A 163 10.87 7.07 -15.28
C VAL A 163 9.67 6.45 -16.01
N ASP A 164 8.63 6.18 -15.28
CA ASP A 164 7.32 5.81 -15.81
C ASP A 164 6.38 7.02 -15.83
N LEU A 165 5.86 7.35 -17.01
CA LEU A 165 4.82 8.35 -17.23
C LEU A 165 3.53 7.63 -17.58
N LYS A 166 2.51 7.70 -16.71
CA LYS A 166 1.23 7.01 -16.88
C LYS A 166 0.09 8.04 -16.97
N ALA A 167 -0.61 8.05 -18.09
CA ALA A 167 -1.91 8.71 -18.22
C ALA A 167 -3.01 7.68 -17.98
N PHE A 168 -4.11 8.07 -17.31
CA PHE A 168 -5.21 7.18 -17.06
C PHE A 168 -6.56 7.91 -17.07
N VAL A 169 -7.60 7.12 -17.37
CA VAL A 169 -9.00 7.47 -17.14
C VAL A 169 -9.58 6.46 -16.17
N ARG A 170 -10.49 6.91 -15.33
CA ARG A 170 -11.11 6.06 -14.32
C ARG A 170 -12.57 6.44 -14.12
N GLU A 171 -13.42 5.43 -14.06
CA GLU A 171 -14.80 5.54 -13.62
C GLU A 171 -14.97 4.65 -12.38
N THR A 172 -15.55 5.19 -11.31
CA THR A 172 -15.81 4.42 -10.09
C THR A 172 -17.19 4.81 -9.55
N GLU A 173 -18.09 3.85 -9.49
CA GLU A 173 -19.33 3.99 -8.72
C GLU A 173 -19.08 3.46 -7.30
N TYR A 174 -19.32 4.30 -6.30
CA TYR A 174 -19.28 3.91 -4.89
C TYR A 174 -20.69 3.66 -4.38
N ARG A 175 -20.85 2.66 -3.51
CA ARG A 175 -22.12 2.29 -2.88
C ARG A 175 -21.91 2.04 -1.39
N PRO A 176 -22.89 2.42 -0.54
CA PRO A 176 -22.88 2.07 0.87
C PRO A 176 -23.01 0.55 1.05
N VAL A 177 -22.22 0.00 1.96
CA VAL A 177 -22.33 -1.41 2.37
C VAL A 177 -22.40 -1.50 3.89
N PRO A 178 -23.39 -2.22 4.44
CA PRO A 178 -23.55 -2.35 5.87
C PRO A 178 -22.51 -3.34 6.43
N ARG A 179 -22.33 -3.31 7.76
CA ARG A 179 -21.69 -4.41 8.46
C ARG A 179 -22.57 -5.66 8.35
N ALA A 180 -21.99 -6.77 7.92
CA ALA A 180 -22.71 -8.02 7.71
C ALA A 180 -22.44 -9.09 8.78
N THR A 181 -21.33 -8.98 9.52
CA THR A 181 -20.97 -9.95 10.57
C THR A 181 -20.28 -9.30 11.76
N SER A 182 -20.48 -9.92 12.94
CA SER A 182 -19.74 -9.62 14.18
C SER A 182 -18.93 -10.83 14.63
N PHE A 183 -18.71 -11.80 13.74
CA PHE A 183 -17.99 -13.01 14.07
C PHE A 183 -16.52 -12.70 14.41
N ASP A 184 -16.03 -13.30 15.48
CA ASP A 184 -14.62 -13.42 15.83
C ASP A 184 -14.33 -14.83 16.39
N VAL A 185 -13.08 -15.27 16.28
CA VAL A 185 -12.66 -16.63 16.68
C VAL A 185 -12.74 -16.85 18.19
N PHE A 186 -12.61 -15.79 18.98
CA PHE A 186 -12.60 -15.86 20.45
C PHE A 186 -13.97 -15.61 21.08
N GLY A 187 -15.01 -15.36 20.27
CA GLY A 187 -16.37 -15.12 20.75
C GLY A 187 -16.48 -13.90 21.65
N ARG A 188 -15.67 -12.88 21.43
CA ARG A 188 -15.73 -11.64 22.20
C ARG A 188 -17.09 -10.99 22.00
N ARG A 189 -17.79 -10.66 23.08
CA ARG A 189 -19.15 -10.08 23.02
C ARG A 189 -19.18 -8.64 22.54
N THR A 190 -18.05 -8.01 22.27
CA THR A 190 -17.99 -6.64 21.76
C THR A 190 -18.34 -6.65 20.28
N PRO A 191 -19.46 -6.06 19.86
CA PRO A 191 -19.84 -6.08 18.46
C PRO A 191 -18.81 -5.29 17.65
N ALA A 192 -18.45 -5.81 16.48
CA ALA A 192 -17.58 -5.10 15.56
C ALA A 192 -18.18 -3.72 15.23
N ARG A 193 -17.32 -2.73 15.08
CA ARG A 193 -17.70 -1.36 14.71
C ARG A 193 -18.61 -1.35 13.47
N ALA A 194 -19.58 -0.46 13.42
CA ALA A 194 -20.35 -0.21 12.19
C ALA A 194 -19.43 0.22 11.05
N ASN A 195 -19.81 -0.06 9.83
CA ASN A 195 -19.11 0.48 8.67
C ASN A 195 -19.42 1.97 8.51
N SER A 196 -18.44 2.78 8.14
CA SER A 196 -18.69 4.22 7.91
C SER A 196 -19.69 4.41 6.77
N PRO A 197 -20.63 5.37 6.88
CA PRO A 197 -21.51 5.72 5.79
C PRO A 197 -20.70 6.21 4.60
N VAL A 198 -21.11 5.80 3.42
CA VAL A 198 -20.57 6.23 2.13
C VAL A 198 -21.73 6.64 1.27
N ASP A 199 -21.63 7.78 0.61
CA ASP A 199 -22.65 8.17 -0.35
C ASP A 199 -22.54 7.33 -1.61
N ARG A 200 -23.70 7.01 -2.20
CA ARG A 200 -23.72 6.50 -3.55
C ARG A 200 -23.33 7.63 -4.49
N LEU A 201 -22.27 7.44 -5.23
CA LEU A 201 -21.79 8.44 -6.19
C LEU A 201 -20.97 7.79 -7.30
N LEU A 202 -21.05 8.40 -8.47
CA LEU A 202 -20.24 8.10 -9.63
C LEU A 202 -19.11 9.14 -9.75
N ALA A 203 -17.86 8.69 -9.73
CA ALA A 203 -16.70 9.53 -9.96
C ALA A 203 -16.01 9.14 -11.27
N ARG A 204 -16.05 10.04 -12.25
CA ARG A 204 -15.32 9.94 -13.52
C ARG A 204 -14.15 10.88 -13.48
N SER A 205 -12.96 10.35 -13.66
CA SER A 205 -11.72 11.12 -13.53
C SER A 205 -10.71 10.76 -14.60
N ALA A 206 -9.83 11.71 -14.89
CA ALA A 206 -8.62 11.50 -15.66
C ALA A 206 -7.42 12.00 -14.87
N GLY A 207 -6.26 11.46 -15.14
CA GLY A 207 -5.07 11.88 -14.44
C GLY A 207 -3.79 11.37 -15.05
N PHE A 208 -2.70 11.77 -14.42
CA PHE A 208 -1.39 11.24 -14.76
C PHE A 208 -0.61 10.89 -13.51
N ARG A 209 0.32 9.94 -13.65
CA ARG A 209 1.28 9.55 -12.62
C ARG A 209 2.67 9.57 -13.23
N LEU A 210 3.59 10.22 -12.54
CA LEU A 210 5.01 10.15 -12.78
C LEU A 210 5.62 9.34 -11.66
N ARG A 211 6.45 8.34 -11.98
CA ARG A 211 7.22 7.56 -11.02
C ARG A 211 8.66 7.51 -11.51
N TRP A 212 9.57 7.83 -10.62
CA TRP A 212 11.00 7.72 -10.83
C TRP A 212 11.62 6.87 -9.73
N GLU A 213 12.47 5.93 -10.11
CA GLU A 213 13.23 5.10 -9.19
C GLU A 213 14.69 5.03 -9.64
N ASP A 214 15.62 5.19 -8.71
CA ASP A 214 17.04 5.12 -8.93
C ASP A 214 17.68 4.21 -7.88
N GLY A 215 18.60 3.35 -8.33
CA GLY A 215 19.39 2.49 -7.45
C GLY A 215 18.64 1.25 -6.95
N PHE A 216 17.77 0.66 -7.77
CA PHE A 216 17.12 -0.60 -7.44
C PHE A 216 18.14 -1.74 -7.30
N VAL A 217 18.26 -2.30 -6.09
CA VAL A 217 19.01 -3.51 -5.82
C VAL A 217 18.03 -4.65 -5.51
N PRO A 218 18.07 -5.78 -6.21
CA PRO A 218 17.15 -6.88 -5.95
C PRO A 218 17.36 -7.51 -4.56
N LEU A 219 16.25 -7.82 -3.86
CA LEU A 219 16.12 -8.48 -2.55
C LEU A 219 16.33 -7.63 -1.28
N PRO A 220 15.36 -7.60 -0.49
CA PRO A 220 14.21 -6.72 -0.28
C PRO A 220 14.65 -5.27 -0.08
N VAL A 221 15.45 -4.78 -0.97
CA VAL A 221 16.10 -3.49 -0.89
C VAL A 221 15.16 -2.46 -1.48
N ILE A 222 14.78 -1.55 -0.64
CA ILE A 222 14.06 -0.33 -1.02
C ILE A 222 14.99 0.46 -1.95
N ALA A 223 14.45 0.95 -3.07
CA ALA A 223 15.16 1.85 -3.98
C ALA A 223 15.87 2.95 -3.19
N GLN A 224 17.10 3.27 -3.54
CA GLN A 224 17.86 4.31 -2.85
C GLN A 224 17.21 5.68 -3.02
N ARG A 225 16.50 5.90 -4.13
CA ARG A 225 15.70 7.09 -4.37
C ARG A 225 14.44 6.71 -5.12
N LYS A 226 13.34 7.28 -4.70
CA LYS A 226 12.04 7.13 -5.35
C LYS A 226 11.29 8.45 -5.28
N ALA A 227 10.70 8.86 -6.38
CA ALA A 227 9.75 9.95 -6.42
C ALA A 227 8.49 9.52 -7.16
N GLU A 228 7.34 9.86 -6.62
CA GLU A 228 6.04 9.64 -7.26
C GLU A 228 5.23 10.92 -7.19
N LEU A 229 4.61 11.30 -8.29
CA LEU A 229 3.62 12.36 -8.38
C LEU A 229 2.39 11.81 -9.09
N LEU A 230 1.22 11.96 -8.48
CA LEU A 230 -0.08 11.64 -9.07
C LEU A 230 -0.95 12.88 -9.04
N VAL A 231 -1.53 13.23 -10.19
CA VAL A 231 -2.57 14.26 -10.31
C VAL A 231 -3.79 13.60 -10.93
N GLU A 232 -4.96 13.84 -10.34
CA GLU A 232 -6.25 13.31 -10.79
C GLU A 232 -7.28 14.43 -10.75
N HIS A 233 -8.06 14.56 -11.81
CA HIS A 233 -9.14 15.54 -11.92
C HIS A 233 -10.45 14.85 -12.32
N SER A 234 -11.52 15.29 -11.70
CA SER A 234 -12.90 14.86 -11.95
C SER A 234 -13.77 16.09 -12.15
N ASN A 235 -14.76 16.00 -13.06
CA ASN A 235 -15.63 17.12 -13.37
C ASN A 235 -17.04 16.61 -13.72
N THR A 236 -18.06 17.33 -13.28
CA THR A 236 -19.48 17.05 -13.62
C THR A 236 -19.75 17.14 -15.12
N ALA A 237 -19.00 17.93 -15.89
CA ALA A 237 -19.13 18.00 -17.34
C ALA A 237 -18.89 16.66 -18.06
N VAL A 238 -18.16 15.73 -17.47
CA VAL A 238 -17.95 14.36 -18.00
C VAL A 238 -18.90 13.34 -17.37
N GLY A 239 -19.97 13.81 -16.69
CA GLY A 239 -20.96 12.96 -16.05
C GLY A 239 -20.51 12.36 -14.72
N SER A 240 -19.61 13.01 -14.01
CA SER A 240 -19.25 12.70 -12.63
C SER A 240 -20.23 13.40 -11.67
N ASP A 241 -20.56 12.75 -10.53
CA ASP A 241 -21.37 13.37 -9.47
C ASP A 241 -20.56 14.36 -8.63
N VAL A 242 -19.24 14.36 -8.78
CA VAL A 242 -18.31 15.19 -7.99
C VAL A 242 -17.28 15.88 -8.87
N THR A 243 -16.92 17.10 -8.48
CA THR A 243 -15.81 17.85 -9.09
C THR A 243 -14.68 17.97 -8.08
N PHE A 244 -13.53 17.42 -8.40
CA PHE A 244 -12.33 17.55 -7.57
C PHE A 244 -11.06 17.55 -8.41
N THR A 245 -10.04 18.13 -7.85
CA THR A 245 -8.65 17.94 -8.29
C THR A 245 -7.84 17.49 -7.08
N ARG A 246 -7.09 16.41 -7.20
CA ARG A 246 -6.14 16.01 -6.16
C ARG A 246 -4.74 15.86 -6.72
N ALA A 247 -3.76 16.23 -5.92
CA ALA A 247 -2.36 15.96 -6.17
C ALA A 247 -1.78 15.18 -4.99
N ARG A 248 -1.05 14.11 -5.26
CA ARG A 248 -0.33 13.32 -4.27
C ARG A 248 1.12 13.20 -4.68
N ALA A 249 2.03 13.47 -3.76
CA ALA A 249 3.46 13.33 -3.97
C ALA A 249 4.07 12.44 -2.89
N GLU A 250 5.10 11.67 -3.26
CA GLU A 250 5.93 10.90 -2.36
C GLU A 250 7.38 10.99 -2.81
N LEU A 251 8.28 11.21 -1.87
CA LEU A 251 9.72 11.18 -2.05
C LEU A 251 10.33 10.25 -1.01
N TYR A 252 11.12 9.30 -1.44
CA TYR A 252 11.99 8.51 -0.59
C TYR A 252 13.42 8.70 -1.06
N THR A 253 14.35 8.88 -0.12
CA THR A 253 15.78 8.92 -0.41
C THR A 253 16.59 8.35 0.74
N ARG A 254 17.67 7.68 0.39
CA ARG A 254 18.70 7.23 1.32
C ARG A 254 19.99 7.98 1.03
N VAL A 255 20.48 8.70 2.02
CA VAL A 255 21.68 9.52 1.93
C VAL A 255 22.77 8.92 2.83
N PRO A 256 23.90 8.44 2.29
CA PRO A 256 25.06 8.09 3.09
C PRO A 256 25.55 9.32 3.86
N THR A 257 25.85 9.12 5.15
CA THR A 257 26.24 10.23 6.05
C THR A 257 27.69 10.06 6.50
N PHE A 258 27.94 9.93 7.79
CA PHE A 258 29.28 9.82 8.35
C PHE A 258 29.96 8.48 8.01
N LEU A 259 31.28 8.45 8.00
CA LEU A 259 32.08 7.24 7.80
C LEU A 259 31.74 6.44 6.52
N GLN A 260 31.62 7.14 5.40
CA GLN A 260 31.23 6.57 4.10
C GLN A 260 32.19 5.50 3.57
N ARG A 261 33.45 5.47 4.03
CA ARG A 261 34.47 4.47 3.60
C ARG A 261 34.27 3.07 4.18
N ARG A 262 33.28 2.86 5.05
CA ARG A 262 32.91 1.54 5.56
C ARG A 262 32.14 0.76 4.51
N LEU A 263 32.26 -0.57 4.55
CA LEU A 263 31.48 -1.46 3.67
C LEU A 263 29.95 -1.19 3.78
N LEU A 264 29.50 -0.91 5.00
CA LEU A 264 28.12 -0.50 5.27
C LEU A 264 28.15 0.91 5.91
N PRO A 265 28.04 1.99 5.14
CA PRO A 265 28.09 3.34 5.66
C PRO A 265 26.88 3.65 6.55
N MET A 266 27.03 4.60 7.44
CA MET A 266 25.89 5.22 8.10
C MET A 266 25.02 5.90 7.06
N ALA A 267 23.72 5.87 7.25
CA ALA A 267 22.79 6.45 6.30
C ALA A 267 21.58 7.08 6.99
N LEU A 268 21.08 8.14 6.38
CA LEU A 268 19.82 8.77 6.68
C LEU A 268 18.80 8.37 5.63
N ASP A 269 17.75 7.70 6.05
CA ASP A 269 16.57 7.41 5.25
C ASP A 269 15.52 8.49 5.50
N LEU A 270 15.00 9.08 4.43
CA LEU A 270 13.95 10.08 4.46
C LEU A 270 12.79 9.62 3.59
N ARG A 271 11.57 9.74 4.10
CA ARG A 271 10.34 9.56 3.35
C ARG A 271 9.42 10.72 3.62
N ILE A 272 9.08 11.47 2.58
CA ILE A 272 8.13 12.58 2.64
C ILE A 272 7.00 12.23 1.69
N TYR A 273 5.78 12.33 2.16
CA TYR A 273 4.62 12.19 1.29
C TYR A 273 3.47 13.08 1.74
N GLY A 274 2.58 13.37 0.82
CA GLY A 274 1.42 14.19 1.12
C GLY A 274 0.41 14.17 -0.01
N GLN A 275 -0.76 14.69 0.32
CA GLN A 275 -1.87 14.90 -0.60
C GLN A 275 -2.50 16.25 -0.35
N MET A 276 -2.86 16.93 -1.43
CA MET A 276 -3.71 18.12 -1.43
C MET A 276 -4.88 17.91 -2.40
N HIS A 277 -5.95 18.65 -2.19
CA HIS A 277 -7.11 18.61 -3.05
C HIS A 277 -7.81 19.97 -3.12
N ALA A 278 -8.67 20.10 -4.11
CA ALA A 278 -9.68 21.15 -4.25
C ALA A 278 -10.97 20.50 -4.74
N GLY A 279 -12.11 20.97 -4.24
CA GLY A 279 -13.45 20.43 -4.55
C GLY A 279 -13.80 19.17 -3.74
N ASP A 280 -14.92 18.52 -4.12
CA ASP A 280 -15.59 17.46 -3.37
C ASP A 280 -14.88 16.11 -3.52
N LEU A 281 -13.87 15.83 -2.70
CA LEU A 281 -13.12 14.61 -2.77
C LEU A 281 -13.90 13.43 -2.15
N PRO A 282 -14.10 12.30 -2.87
CA PRO A 282 -14.69 11.09 -2.30
C PRO A 282 -13.83 10.51 -1.16
N LEU A 283 -14.48 9.99 -0.11
CA LEU A 283 -13.82 9.41 1.07
C LEU A 283 -12.76 8.33 0.71
N ALA A 284 -13.05 7.52 -0.29
CA ALA A 284 -12.11 6.50 -0.79
C ALA A 284 -10.84 7.08 -1.47
N ARG A 285 -10.79 8.39 -1.68
CA ARG A 285 -9.64 9.12 -2.25
C ARG A 285 -8.84 9.93 -1.23
N PHE A 286 -9.19 9.86 0.05
CA PHE A 286 -8.50 10.59 1.10
C PHE A 286 -7.03 10.18 1.22
N GLY A 287 -6.22 11.13 1.67
CA GLY A 287 -4.84 10.87 2.03
C GLY A 287 -4.76 10.03 3.30
N VAL A 288 -3.82 9.10 3.32
CA VAL A 288 -3.59 8.17 4.43
C VAL A 288 -2.21 8.44 5.01
N VAL A 289 -2.17 8.64 6.32
CA VAL A 289 -0.91 8.66 7.09
C VAL A 289 -0.84 7.37 7.88
N ASP A 290 0.12 6.55 7.53
CA ASP A 290 0.26 5.19 8.06
C ASP A 290 0.57 5.19 9.56
N ALA A 291 -0.05 4.26 10.29
CA ALA A 291 0.10 4.03 11.71
C ALA A 291 0.59 2.60 11.97
N ALA A 292 1.13 2.34 13.14
CA ALA A 292 1.47 1.00 13.59
C ALA A 292 0.19 0.17 13.72
N LEU A 293 0.07 -0.90 12.97
CA LEU A 293 -1.10 -1.79 12.99
C LEU A 293 -0.89 -3.06 13.83
N LEU A 294 0.35 -3.39 14.08
CA LEU A 294 0.81 -4.55 14.86
C LEU A 294 2.08 -4.11 15.61
N PRO A 295 2.60 -4.94 16.51
CA PRO A 295 3.95 -4.74 17.04
C PRO A 295 5.02 -4.58 15.94
N TYR A 296 4.74 -5.06 14.72
CA TYR A 296 5.61 -4.87 13.56
C TYR A 296 5.50 -3.44 13.02
N THR A 297 6.60 -2.68 13.10
CA THR A 297 6.69 -1.27 12.73
C THR A 297 7.65 -1.06 11.55
N PRO A 298 7.18 -1.14 10.30
CA PRO A 298 8.01 -0.83 9.15
C PRO A 298 8.38 0.66 9.12
N PHE A 299 9.38 1.01 8.31
CA PHE A 299 9.73 2.41 8.08
C PHE A 299 8.59 3.16 7.36
N GLY A 300 8.26 4.34 7.87
CA GLY A 300 7.24 5.20 7.29
C GLY A 300 5.87 5.06 7.95
N VAL A 301 5.78 4.42 9.14
CA VAL A 301 4.59 4.45 10.00
C VAL A 301 4.82 5.33 11.21
N LEU A 302 3.75 5.92 11.73
CA LEU A 302 3.74 6.53 13.06
C LEU A 302 3.63 5.42 14.12
N ARG A 303 4.67 5.25 14.92
CA ARG A 303 4.79 4.16 15.89
C ARG A 303 4.00 4.38 17.16
N THR A 304 3.80 5.64 17.54
CA THR A 304 3.01 6.01 18.72
C THR A 304 1.53 6.20 18.39
N ARG A 305 1.15 5.93 17.14
CA ARG A 305 -0.24 5.86 16.70
C ARG A 305 -0.60 4.40 16.49
N ASP A 306 -1.40 3.84 17.40
CA ASP A 306 -1.76 2.44 17.40
C ASP A 306 -3.11 2.19 16.71
N GLY A 307 -3.15 1.14 15.92
CA GLY A 307 -4.35 0.52 15.38
C GLY A 307 -5.06 1.22 14.23
N ARG A 308 -4.78 2.51 13.92
CA ARG A 308 -5.49 3.22 12.85
C ARG A 308 -4.65 4.29 12.19
N PRO A 309 -4.56 4.29 10.85
CA PRO A 309 -4.03 5.41 10.08
C PRO A 309 -4.84 6.69 10.32
N TYR A 310 -4.19 7.83 10.20
CA TYR A 310 -4.90 9.09 10.05
C TYR A 310 -5.41 9.23 8.63
N LEU A 311 -6.62 9.71 8.49
CA LEU A 311 -7.27 9.99 7.22
C LEU A 311 -7.60 11.48 7.12
N GLY A 312 -7.45 12.05 5.95
CA GLY A 312 -7.82 13.43 5.70
C GLY A 312 -7.89 13.75 4.22
N GLU A 313 -8.63 14.77 3.89
CA GLU A 313 -8.70 15.31 2.53
C GLU A 313 -7.33 15.80 2.08
N ARG A 314 -6.62 16.45 2.99
CA ARG A 314 -5.21 16.83 2.86
C ARG A 314 -4.39 16.11 3.91
N SER A 315 -3.17 15.77 3.55
CA SER A 315 -2.25 15.09 4.46
C SER A 315 -0.81 15.43 4.13
N VAL A 316 0.02 15.42 5.14
CA VAL A 316 1.48 15.48 4.99
C VAL A 316 2.12 14.61 6.06
N ALA A 317 3.16 13.88 5.69
CA ALA A 317 3.97 13.11 6.62
C ALA A 317 5.44 13.13 6.21
N LEU A 318 6.30 13.19 7.22
CA LEU A 318 7.74 13.05 7.11
C LEU A 318 8.16 11.94 8.07
N HIS A 319 8.86 10.94 7.58
CA HIS A 319 9.51 9.92 8.38
C HIS A 319 11.00 9.91 8.08
N TRP A 320 11.80 9.75 9.10
CA TRP A 320 13.25 9.67 8.96
C TRP A 320 13.84 8.65 9.92
N GLU A 321 14.91 8.00 9.48
CA GLU A 321 15.71 7.07 10.27
C GLU A 321 17.18 7.30 9.97
N HIS A 322 17.97 7.55 10.99
CA HIS A 322 19.42 7.61 10.88
C HIS A 322 20.04 6.36 11.48
N SER A 323 20.66 5.53 10.65
CA SER A 323 21.38 4.34 11.09
C SER A 323 22.82 4.68 11.42
N PHE A 324 23.16 4.64 12.70
CA PHE A 324 24.53 4.79 13.19
C PHE A 324 25.33 3.50 13.13
N ARG A 325 24.72 2.40 12.67
CA ARG A 325 25.33 1.09 12.59
C ARG A 325 25.88 0.62 13.94
N THR A 326 27.06 -0.03 13.96
CA THR A 326 27.73 -0.53 15.17
C THR A 326 28.51 0.54 15.93
N VAL A 327 28.69 1.74 15.34
CA VAL A 327 29.56 2.79 15.83
C VAL A 327 29.30 3.19 17.28
N PRO A 328 28.06 3.39 17.76
CA PRO A 328 27.84 3.71 19.15
C PRO A 328 28.36 2.64 20.11
N PHE A 329 28.23 1.36 19.76
CA PHE A 329 28.77 0.27 20.58
C PHE A 329 30.29 0.20 20.54
N GLU A 330 30.92 0.53 19.40
CA GLU A 330 32.38 0.62 19.27
C GLU A 330 32.94 1.75 20.16
N LEU A 331 32.31 2.92 20.13
CA LEU A 331 32.71 4.08 20.93
C LEU A 331 32.58 3.83 22.44
N LEU A 332 31.55 3.06 22.84
CA LEU A 332 31.35 2.66 24.24
C LEU A 332 32.21 1.48 24.67
N GLY A 333 33.09 0.97 23.82
CA GLY A 333 33.95 -0.18 24.12
C GLY A 333 33.21 -1.53 24.13
N LEU A 334 31.92 -1.58 23.71
CA LEU A 334 31.08 -2.77 23.72
C LEU A 334 31.35 -3.64 22.45
N ARG A 335 32.60 -4.01 22.27
CA ARG A 335 33.07 -4.74 21.07
C ARG A 335 32.35 -6.05 20.83
N GLY A 336 31.90 -6.76 21.86
CA GLY A 336 31.15 -8.01 21.73
C GLY A 336 29.79 -7.82 21.06
N ILE A 337 29.12 -6.70 21.34
CA ILE A 337 27.83 -6.33 20.71
C ILE A 337 28.07 -5.87 19.28
N ALA A 338 29.08 -5.04 19.05
CA ALA A 338 29.45 -4.57 17.71
C ALA A 338 29.80 -5.75 16.77
N LYS A 339 30.55 -6.74 17.25
CA LYS A 339 30.88 -7.97 16.47
C LYS A 339 29.67 -8.82 16.11
N ARG A 340 28.57 -8.76 16.90
CA ARG A 340 27.30 -9.42 16.60
C ARG A 340 26.47 -8.66 15.57
N GLY A 341 26.96 -7.52 15.07
CA GLY A 341 26.28 -6.72 14.05
C GLY A 341 25.07 -5.93 14.56
N TRP A 342 24.98 -5.69 15.88
CA TRP A 342 23.87 -4.86 16.39
C TRP A 342 24.05 -3.41 15.96
N ASN A 343 22.96 -2.79 15.53
CA ASN A 343 22.94 -1.43 15.01
C ASN A 343 22.07 -0.55 15.88
N VAL A 344 22.48 0.72 16.03
CA VAL A 344 21.65 1.75 16.66
C VAL A 344 21.04 2.62 15.56
N ILE A 345 19.74 2.85 15.66
CA ILE A 345 18.98 3.70 14.74
C ILE A 345 18.24 4.74 15.59
N VAL A 346 18.37 6.00 15.22
CA VAL A 346 17.51 7.08 15.73
C VAL A 346 16.48 7.38 14.65
N HIS A 347 15.22 7.51 15.04
CA HIS A 347 14.14 7.70 14.10
C HIS A 347 13.13 8.73 14.59
N GLY A 348 12.37 9.29 13.67
CA GLY A 348 11.26 10.19 13.96
C GLY A 348 10.20 10.20 12.89
N GLY A 349 9.03 10.67 13.31
CA GLY A 349 7.87 10.82 12.46
C GLY A 349 7.13 12.13 12.76
N HIS A 350 6.70 12.82 11.71
CA HIS A 350 5.95 14.07 11.80
C HIS A 350 4.80 13.99 10.81
N ALA A 351 3.57 14.25 11.26
CA ALA A 351 2.43 14.18 10.36
C ALA A 351 1.29 15.10 10.78
N ARG A 352 0.48 15.46 9.79
CA ARG A 352 -0.76 16.17 9.98
C ARG A 352 -1.76 15.83 8.87
N THR A 353 -3.03 15.85 9.22
CA THR A 353 -4.14 15.73 8.26
C THR A 353 -5.14 16.86 8.49
N TRP A 354 -5.91 17.19 7.46
CA TRP A 354 -6.95 18.21 7.54
C TRP A 354 -8.23 17.66 6.92
N THR A 355 -9.35 18.03 7.54
CA THR A 355 -10.70 17.73 7.08
C THR A 355 -11.49 19.02 7.22
N SER A 356 -11.94 19.58 6.12
CA SER A 356 -12.55 20.90 6.07
C SER A 356 -13.78 21.00 5.17
N GLU A 357 -13.96 20.06 4.24
CA GLU A 357 -15.07 20.10 3.28
C GLU A 357 -16.40 19.76 3.97
N GLU A 358 -17.45 20.53 3.68
CA GLU A 358 -18.76 20.38 4.30
C GLU A 358 -19.34 18.98 4.09
N ARG A 359 -19.16 18.40 2.91
CA ARG A 359 -19.55 17.02 2.63
C ARG A 359 -18.92 16.01 3.59
N THR A 360 -17.65 16.17 3.88
CA THR A 360 -16.92 15.28 4.81
C THR A 360 -17.40 15.48 6.23
N LEU A 361 -17.64 16.73 6.65
CA LEU A 361 -18.19 17.04 7.96
C LEU A 361 -19.60 16.47 8.13
N GLU A 362 -20.41 16.47 7.06
CA GLU A 362 -21.71 15.81 7.06
C GLU A 362 -21.61 14.29 7.20
N LEU A 363 -20.66 13.64 6.50
CA LEU A 363 -20.41 12.21 6.67
C LEU A 363 -19.99 11.88 8.11
N ILE A 364 -19.16 12.72 8.75
CA ILE A 364 -18.76 12.57 10.16
C ILE A 364 -20.00 12.69 11.06
N ARG A 365 -20.87 13.70 10.85
CA ARG A 365 -22.13 13.84 11.59
C ARG A 365 -23.06 12.63 11.43
N ARG A 366 -23.04 11.98 10.29
CA ARG A 366 -23.76 10.73 10.00
C ARG A 366 -23.08 9.48 10.55
N GLY A 367 -21.94 9.63 11.26
CA GLY A 367 -21.22 8.54 11.90
C GLY A 367 -20.07 7.96 11.09
N ALA A 368 -19.57 8.65 10.07
CA ALA A 368 -18.33 8.26 9.44
C ALA A 368 -17.18 8.35 10.45
N PHE A 369 -16.44 7.26 10.57
CA PHE A 369 -15.35 7.19 11.49
C PHE A 369 -14.05 7.65 10.81
N LEU A 370 -13.81 8.96 10.86
CA LEU A 370 -12.59 9.58 10.35
C LEU A 370 -11.73 10.04 11.53
N GLU A 371 -10.57 9.45 11.68
CA GLU A 371 -9.58 9.94 12.62
C GLU A 371 -8.53 10.76 11.88
N GLY A 372 -8.57 12.08 12.09
CA GLY A 372 -7.58 13.02 11.59
C GLY A 372 -6.54 13.37 12.65
N ALA A 373 -5.38 13.81 12.22
CA ALA A 373 -4.41 14.54 13.05
C ALA A 373 -4.60 16.03 12.84
N GLU A 374 -5.57 16.63 13.53
CA GLU A 374 -5.86 18.08 13.43
C GLU A 374 -4.68 18.94 13.91
N ALA A 375 -3.98 18.49 14.95
CA ALA A 375 -2.69 19.03 15.38
C ALA A 375 -1.54 18.18 14.80
N TRP A 376 -0.35 18.76 14.80
CA TRP A 376 0.83 18.01 14.41
C TRP A 376 1.09 16.83 15.35
N HIS A 377 1.24 15.65 14.79
CA HIS A 377 1.78 14.50 15.49
C HIS A 377 3.29 14.48 15.30
N HIS A 378 4.03 14.51 16.39
CA HIS A 378 5.48 14.41 16.40
C HIS A 378 5.92 13.24 17.26
N GLU A 379 6.82 12.42 16.75
CA GLU A 379 7.42 11.33 17.51
C GLU A 379 8.91 11.22 17.27
N LEU A 380 9.63 10.73 18.28
CA LEU A 380 11.06 10.47 18.28
C LEU A 380 11.34 9.16 18.99
N GLY A 381 12.31 8.40 18.50
CA GLY A 381 12.66 7.15 19.12
C GLY A 381 14.06 6.64 18.79
N VAL A 382 14.41 5.58 19.47
CA VAL A 382 15.67 4.83 19.27
C VAL A 382 15.35 3.36 19.05
N SER A 383 16.08 2.74 18.16
CA SER A 383 15.96 1.31 17.89
C SER A 383 17.30 0.63 18.02
N VAL A 384 17.25 -0.63 18.47
CA VAL A 384 18.37 -1.56 18.35
C VAL A 384 17.97 -2.63 17.34
N SER A 385 18.78 -2.80 16.32
CA SER A 385 18.53 -3.69 15.19
C SER A 385 19.65 -4.72 15.04
N GLY A 386 19.36 -5.87 14.43
CA GLY A 386 20.33 -6.95 14.25
C GLY A 386 20.41 -7.92 15.44
N ILE A 387 19.47 -7.85 16.37
CA ILE A 387 19.37 -8.81 17.47
C ILE A 387 19.05 -10.19 16.89
N GLY A 388 19.92 -11.17 17.13
CA GLY A 388 19.80 -12.49 16.51
C GLY A 388 19.83 -12.46 14.98
N GLY A 389 20.33 -11.39 14.36
CA GLY A 389 20.41 -11.20 12.91
C GLY A 389 19.13 -10.65 12.26
N LEU A 390 17.95 -10.84 12.87
CA LEU A 390 16.65 -10.62 12.22
C LEU A 390 15.67 -9.73 13.00
N ILE A 391 16.00 -9.32 14.22
CA ILE A 391 15.06 -8.57 15.07
C ILE A 391 15.54 -7.14 15.24
N ARG A 392 14.60 -6.24 15.15
CA ARG A 392 14.71 -4.83 15.51
C ARG A 392 13.69 -4.53 16.63
N VAL A 393 14.11 -3.84 17.66
CA VAL A 393 13.26 -3.34 18.74
C VAL A 393 13.26 -1.82 18.70
N ASP A 394 12.09 -1.23 18.65
CA ASP A 394 11.85 0.20 18.61
C ASP A 394 11.31 0.71 19.95
N LEU A 395 11.87 1.78 20.47
CA LEU A 395 11.33 2.54 21.59
C LEU A 395 11.02 3.95 21.10
N THR A 396 9.76 4.32 21.11
CA THR A 396 9.31 5.60 20.55
C THR A 396 8.48 6.37 21.57
N THR A 397 8.68 7.66 21.64
CA THR A 397 7.87 8.57 22.43
C THR A 397 7.22 9.63 21.52
N ARG A 398 6.00 9.94 21.80
CA ARG A 398 5.29 11.06 21.18
C ARG A 398 5.66 12.36 21.89
N LEU A 399 5.85 13.45 21.15
CA LEU A 399 6.36 14.71 21.68
C LEU A 399 5.25 15.73 21.96
N ASP A 400 4.12 15.65 21.25
CA ASP A 400 2.99 16.58 21.40
C ASP A 400 1.99 16.17 22.50
N ARG A 401 2.03 14.92 22.94
CA ARG A 401 1.24 14.39 24.07
C ARG A 401 1.91 13.15 24.67
N PRO A 402 1.62 12.81 25.93
CA PRO A 402 2.23 11.64 26.56
C PRO A 402 1.72 10.33 25.91
N ALA A 403 2.55 9.72 25.08
CA ALA A 403 2.34 8.38 24.54
C ALA A 403 3.70 7.76 24.24
N LYS A 404 3.83 6.47 24.52
CA LYS A 404 5.03 5.68 24.26
C LYS A 404 4.64 4.40 23.56
N SER A 405 5.51 3.90 22.69
CA SER A 405 5.32 2.65 21.98
C SER A 405 6.59 1.83 22.02
N ILE A 406 6.41 0.51 22.14
CA ILE A 406 7.45 -0.49 21.93
C ILE A 406 7.02 -1.28 20.69
N GLY A 407 7.85 -1.25 19.67
CA GLY A 407 7.60 -1.97 18.43
C GLY A 407 8.67 -3.02 18.16
N VAL A 408 8.33 -3.98 17.34
CA VAL A 408 9.25 -4.98 16.81
C VAL A 408 9.26 -4.86 15.30
N GLY A 409 10.42 -4.89 14.70
CA GLY A 409 10.58 -4.81 13.25
C GLY A 409 11.60 -5.81 12.74
N LEU A 410 11.71 -5.86 11.42
CA LEU A 410 12.83 -6.52 10.76
C LEU A 410 13.94 -5.51 10.50
N PRO A 411 15.20 -5.87 10.69
CA PRO A 411 16.29 -5.02 10.26
C PRO A 411 16.22 -4.82 8.75
N ARG A 412 16.48 -3.63 8.30
CA ARG A 412 16.78 -3.40 6.89
C ARG A 412 18.17 -3.99 6.64
N LEU A 413 18.23 -4.96 5.78
CA LEU A 413 19.46 -5.69 5.55
C LEU A 413 20.53 -4.85 4.82
N PHE A 414 20.21 -3.66 4.31
CA PHE A 414 21.21 -2.73 3.73
C PHE A 414 20.67 -1.31 3.66
#